data_81903de6c7f87604ca3db60eebb46f82
#
_entry.id   81903de6c7f87604ca3db60eebb46f82
#
_cell.length_a   1.000
_cell.length_b   1.000
_cell.length_c   1.000
_cell.angle_alpha   90.00
_cell.angle_beta   90.00
_cell.angle_gamma   90.00
#
_symmetry.space_group_name_H-M   'P 1'
#
loop_
_entity.id
_entity.type
_entity.pdbx_description
1 polymer ?
#
loop_
_entity_poly.entity_id
_entity_poly.type
_entity_poly.pdbx_seq_one_letter_code
_entity_poly.pdbx_strand_id
1 'polypeptide(L)'
;MNIYVNCNACKDGNGTKESPYRFINDAAQAAAAGDEILVAPGIYREYVDPKNAGTENARIVYKSEVPLGAVITGAEEVHDWTHLEGNVWVCRIDNGVFGSYNPYTTLVKGDWYFGPFVRHTGAVYLNDRQLYEVQSLEECIEGKVYIHSWEPEWSVYKWYTEQDGKETVIYANFQGKDPRVEKVEINVRRNCFMPSENHINYITVSGFNINKAATTWAPPAAYQDGMIGPHWAKGWIIEDCEISNSKCSGISLGKYYDAENDHYFTNKHVKSATQMERDAVCRGQYHGWTKETIGGHIVRRCHIHHCEQTGIVGRMGGVFSVIEDNHIHHINNMQELAGAEVAGIKLHAAIDVTIRRNHFHHCTMGIWCDWEAQGTRITQNLFHDNHAPSEDIPLVQGGMGSCDIF
;
A
#
# COMPACT_ATOMS: atom_id res chain seq x y z
N MET A 1 -6.16 25.36 13.97
CA MET A 1 -4.86 26.11 14.01
C MET A 1 -3.99 25.57 12.88
N ASN A 2 -2.99 26.35 12.38
CA ASN A 2 -2.06 25.78 11.40
C ASN A 2 -0.82 25.26 12.11
N ILE A 3 -0.43 24.02 11.74
CA ILE A 3 0.80 23.36 12.18
C ILE A 3 1.69 23.21 10.95
N TYR A 4 2.94 23.64 11.03
CA TYR A 4 3.85 23.65 9.89
C TYR A 4 4.89 22.53 10.01
N VAL A 5 5.17 21.86 8.88
CA VAL A 5 6.15 20.79 8.77
C VAL A 5 7.09 21.07 7.61
N ASN A 6 8.41 20.90 7.84
CA ASN A 6 9.43 21.03 6.80
C ASN A 6 10.60 20.08 7.08
N CYS A 7 10.86 19.14 6.17
CA CYS A 7 11.92 18.13 6.33
C CYS A 7 13.33 18.73 6.52
N ASN A 8 13.55 19.99 6.14
CA ASN A 8 14.81 20.72 6.34
C ASN A 8 14.86 21.52 7.64
N ALA A 9 13.80 21.48 8.47
CA ALA A 9 13.76 22.17 9.74
C ALA A 9 14.70 21.52 10.79
N CYS A 10 15.00 22.28 11.85
CA CYS A 10 15.65 21.73 13.02
C CYS A 10 14.81 20.62 13.66
N LYS A 11 15.47 19.64 14.27
CA LYS A 11 14.79 18.46 14.85
C LYS A 11 13.81 18.84 15.96
N ASP A 12 14.06 19.91 16.68
CA ASP A 12 13.30 20.34 17.87
C ASP A 12 12.29 21.46 17.54
N GLY A 13 11.70 21.45 16.36
CA GLY A 13 10.62 22.35 15.97
C GLY A 13 9.38 22.17 16.86
N ASN A 14 8.53 23.20 16.92
CA ASN A 14 7.30 23.21 17.70
C ASN A 14 6.01 23.36 16.86
N GLY A 15 6.13 23.26 15.54
CA GLY A 15 5.02 23.32 14.60
C GLY A 15 4.54 24.74 14.25
N THR A 16 5.20 25.80 14.75
CA THR A 16 4.93 27.15 14.28
C THR A 16 5.59 27.39 12.91
N LYS A 17 5.18 28.46 12.22
CA LYS A 17 5.78 28.83 10.92
C LYS A 17 7.26 29.16 11.03
N GLU A 18 7.65 29.77 12.12
CA GLU A 18 9.04 30.15 12.43
C GLU A 18 9.89 28.96 12.91
N SER A 19 9.26 27.93 13.47
CA SER A 19 9.90 26.73 13.99
C SER A 19 9.07 25.49 13.65
N PRO A 20 8.98 25.11 12.34
CA PRO A 20 8.17 23.97 11.92
C PRO A 20 8.71 22.66 12.46
N TYR A 21 7.84 21.69 12.61
CA TYR A 21 8.27 20.31 12.86
C TYR A 21 9.09 19.80 11.67
N ARG A 22 10.05 18.92 11.95
CA ARG A 22 10.83 18.26 10.90
C ARG A 22 10.09 17.08 10.30
N PHE A 23 9.33 16.35 11.12
CA PHE A 23 8.61 15.15 10.74
C PHE A 23 7.09 15.40 10.74
N ILE A 24 6.40 14.81 9.78
CA ILE A 24 4.93 14.84 9.72
C ILE A 24 4.35 14.12 10.94
N ASN A 25 5.02 13.05 11.39
CA ASN A 25 4.57 12.28 12.54
C ASN A 25 4.59 13.09 13.84
N ASP A 26 5.52 14.03 14.03
CA ASP A 26 5.52 14.93 15.19
C ASP A 26 4.26 15.81 15.20
N ALA A 27 3.88 16.34 14.04
CA ALA A 27 2.63 17.06 13.87
C ALA A 27 1.40 16.15 14.11
N ALA A 28 1.46 14.89 13.66
CA ALA A 28 0.38 13.92 13.83
C ALA A 28 0.12 13.55 15.30
N GLN A 29 1.18 13.57 16.13
CA GLN A 29 1.04 13.38 17.57
C GLN A 29 0.44 14.61 18.29
N ALA A 30 0.67 15.82 17.75
CA ALA A 30 0.25 17.07 18.37
C ALA A 30 -1.11 17.59 17.90
N ALA A 31 -1.51 17.27 16.67
CA ALA A 31 -2.70 17.83 16.02
C ALA A 31 -3.99 17.50 16.79
N ALA A 32 -4.91 18.45 16.83
CA ALA A 32 -6.23 18.34 17.45
C ALA A 32 -7.35 18.65 16.43
N ALA A 33 -8.58 18.33 16.78
CA ALA A 33 -9.73 18.57 15.92
C ALA A 33 -9.81 20.04 15.46
N GLY A 34 -9.86 20.23 14.13
CA GLY A 34 -9.88 21.55 13.46
C GLY A 34 -8.49 22.09 13.11
N ASP A 35 -7.42 21.35 13.35
CA ASP A 35 -6.08 21.76 12.93
C ASP A 35 -5.80 21.39 11.46
N GLU A 36 -5.02 22.22 10.80
CA GLU A 36 -4.48 21.99 9.47
C GLU A 36 -2.95 21.88 9.54
N ILE A 37 -2.43 20.72 9.12
CA ILE A 37 -1.00 20.44 9.04
C ILE A 37 -0.55 20.77 7.62
N LEU A 38 0.26 21.82 7.50
CA LEU A 38 0.81 22.31 6.23
C LEU A 38 2.23 21.77 6.06
N VAL A 39 2.39 20.90 5.06
CA VAL A 39 3.63 20.17 4.81
C VAL A 39 4.36 20.78 3.61
N ALA A 40 5.54 21.32 3.86
CA ALA A 40 6.39 21.90 2.81
C ALA A 40 6.87 20.82 1.82
N PRO A 41 7.18 21.20 0.56
CA PRO A 41 7.77 20.27 -0.40
C PRO A 41 9.05 19.63 0.13
N GLY A 42 9.20 18.32 -0.10
CA GLY A 42 10.37 17.55 0.30
C GLY A 42 10.06 16.04 0.45
N ILE A 43 11.09 15.27 0.77
CA ILE A 43 10.96 13.82 0.96
C ILE A 43 10.95 13.51 2.46
N TYR A 44 9.87 12.88 2.89
CA TYR A 44 9.60 12.48 4.26
C TYR A 44 9.69 10.95 4.34
N ARG A 45 10.83 10.44 4.82
CA ARG A 45 11.11 9.02 5.00
C ARG A 45 10.66 8.58 6.38
N GLU A 46 9.34 8.44 6.54
CA GLU A 46 8.73 8.19 7.84
C GLU A 46 7.42 7.40 7.73
N TYR A 47 6.96 6.89 8.84
CA TYR A 47 5.61 6.38 9.05
C TYR A 47 4.85 7.41 9.88
N VAL A 48 3.73 7.87 9.34
CA VAL A 48 2.83 8.82 10.00
C VAL A 48 1.69 8.05 10.65
N ASP A 49 1.61 8.16 11.98
CA ASP A 49 0.61 7.52 12.83
C ASP A 49 -0.27 8.59 13.51
N PRO A 50 -1.37 9.03 12.91
CA PRO A 50 -2.28 9.99 13.54
C PRO A 50 -2.83 9.48 14.87
N LYS A 51 -2.76 10.29 15.93
CA LYS A 51 -3.20 9.91 17.29
C LYS A 51 -4.56 10.48 17.68
N ASN A 52 -4.95 11.61 17.13
CA ASN A 52 -6.17 12.29 17.50
C ASN A 52 -7.19 12.26 16.38
N ALA A 53 -8.46 12.16 16.74
CA ALA A 53 -9.57 12.23 15.81
C ALA A 53 -10.01 13.69 15.59
N GLY A 54 -10.43 14.00 14.36
CA GLY A 54 -11.26 15.14 14.07
C GLY A 54 -12.73 14.89 14.40
N THR A 55 -13.58 15.82 14.03
CA THR A 55 -15.03 15.68 14.00
C THR A 55 -15.54 16.04 12.60
N GLU A 56 -16.80 15.74 12.31
CA GLU A 56 -17.41 16.07 11.02
C GLU A 56 -17.25 17.56 10.66
N ASN A 57 -17.40 18.44 11.64
CA ASN A 57 -17.34 19.88 11.49
C ASN A 57 -15.95 20.49 11.81
N ALA A 58 -15.02 19.70 12.32
CA ALA A 58 -13.67 20.12 12.69
C ALA A 58 -12.68 18.99 12.39
N ARG A 59 -12.43 18.76 11.11
CA ARG A 59 -11.50 17.72 10.62
C ARG A 59 -10.05 18.06 10.99
N ILE A 60 -9.21 17.06 11.12
CA ILE A 60 -7.77 17.26 11.09
C ILE A 60 -7.32 17.10 9.64
N VAL A 61 -6.69 18.11 9.09
CA VAL A 61 -6.31 18.16 7.68
C VAL A 61 -4.80 18.12 7.53
N TYR A 62 -4.29 17.10 6.84
CA TYR A 62 -2.90 17.02 6.40
C TYR A 62 -2.85 17.43 4.94
N LYS A 63 -2.07 18.46 4.62
CA LYS A 63 -2.04 19.04 3.28
C LYS A 63 -0.61 19.34 2.83
N SER A 64 -0.25 18.88 1.65
CA SER A 64 0.95 19.37 0.97
C SER A 64 0.76 20.82 0.53
N GLU A 65 1.67 21.70 0.89
CA GLU A 65 1.60 23.12 0.48
C GLU A 65 1.68 23.31 -1.03
N VAL A 66 2.39 22.44 -1.71
CA VAL A 66 2.46 22.36 -3.17
C VAL A 66 1.88 21.00 -3.59
N PRO A 67 0.93 20.96 -4.51
CA PRO A 67 0.36 19.70 -4.97
C PRO A 67 1.45 18.68 -5.35
N LEU A 68 1.42 17.48 -4.74
CA LEU A 68 2.39 16.41 -4.87
C LEU A 68 3.84 16.78 -4.51
N GLY A 69 4.08 17.93 -3.94
CA GLY A 69 5.42 18.42 -3.56
C GLY A 69 5.97 17.76 -2.29
N ALA A 70 5.10 17.35 -1.37
CA ALA A 70 5.48 16.57 -0.19
C ALA A 70 5.35 15.08 -0.49
N VAL A 71 6.46 14.37 -0.41
CA VAL A 71 6.56 12.92 -0.68
C VAL A 71 6.69 12.17 0.63
N ILE A 72 5.73 11.30 0.97
CA ILE A 72 5.84 10.38 2.11
C ILE A 72 6.23 9.02 1.53
N THR A 73 7.40 8.51 1.93
CA THR A 73 7.91 7.25 1.36
C THR A 73 8.24 6.20 2.42
N GLY A 74 7.87 4.96 2.10
CA GLY A 74 8.27 3.78 2.89
C GLY A 74 9.70 3.33 2.66
N ALA A 75 10.43 3.98 1.76
CA ALA A 75 11.77 3.56 1.34
C ALA A 75 12.91 4.41 1.92
N GLU A 76 14.10 3.84 1.94
CA GLU A 76 15.39 4.50 2.22
C GLU A 76 16.30 4.40 1.01
N GLU A 77 17.15 5.41 0.80
CA GLU A 77 18.22 5.34 -0.21
C GLU A 77 19.38 4.47 0.29
N VAL A 78 19.94 3.69 -0.62
CA VAL A 78 21.07 2.80 -0.36
C VAL A 78 22.22 3.12 -1.31
N HIS A 79 23.38 3.44 -0.76
CA HIS A 79 24.55 3.87 -1.54
C HIS A 79 25.73 2.89 -1.50
N ASP A 80 25.77 2.01 -0.48
CA ASP A 80 26.90 1.12 -0.22
C ASP A 80 26.85 -0.17 -1.08
N TRP A 81 26.76 0.02 -2.40
CA TRP A 81 26.73 -1.07 -3.36
C TRP A 81 28.16 -1.47 -3.78
N THR A 82 28.45 -2.77 -3.73
CA THR A 82 29.68 -3.37 -4.19
C THR A 82 29.41 -4.22 -5.43
N HIS A 83 30.20 -4.03 -6.48
CA HIS A 83 30.07 -4.85 -7.69
C HIS A 83 30.43 -6.31 -7.39
N LEU A 84 29.57 -7.24 -7.79
CA LEU A 84 29.79 -8.67 -7.60
C LEU A 84 30.31 -9.29 -8.89
N GLU A 85 29.46 -9.40 -9.91
CA GLU A 85 29.83 -9.91 -11.23
C GLU A 85 28.80 -9.45 -12.29
N GLY A 86 29.22 -9.32 -13.56
CA GLY A 86 28.34 -8.93 -14.66
C GLY A 86 27.63 -7.61 -14.38
N ASN A 87 26.29 -7.65 -14.32
CA ASN A 87 25.45 -6.51 -14.01
C ASN A 87 24.94 -6.53 -12.56
N VAL A 88 25.41 -7.48 -11.75
CA VAL A 88 24.91 -7.68 -10.38
C VAL A 88 25.80 -6.98 -9.36
N TRP A 89 25.15 -6.31 -8.45
CA TRP A 89 25.71 -5.61 -7.31
C TRP A 89 25.12 -6.17 -6.02
N VAL A 90 25.86 -6.04 -4.93
CA VAL A 90 25.44 -6.51 -3.60
C VAL A 90 25.52 -5.37 -2.59
N CYS A 91 24.51 -5.31 -1.72
CA CYS A 91 24.47 -4.42 -0.56
C CYS A 91 24.20 -5.25 0.70
N ARG A 92 24.87 -4.89 1.82
CA ARG A 92 24.68 -5.51 3.13
C ARG A 92 24.12 -4.49 4.11
N ILE A 93 23.02 -4.83 4.76
CA ILE A 93 22.27 -3.92 5.63
C ILE A 93 22.11 -4.57 7.00
N ASP A 94 22.55 -3.90 8.05
CA ASP A 94 22.33 -4.36 9.42
C ASP A 94 20.82 -4.47 9.71
N ASN A 95 20.39 -5.62 10.23
CA ASN A 95 18.99 -5.90 10.51
C ASN A 95 18.37 -4.93 11.53
N GLY A 96 19.17 -4.24 12.31
CA GLY A 96 18.71 -3.18 13.21
C GLY A 96 18.04 -1.99 12.53
N VAL A 97 18.35 -1.75 11.24
CA VAL A 97 17.70 -0.71 10.42
C VAL A 97 16.19 -0.96 10.29
N PHE A 98 15.79 -2.22 10.26
CA PHE A 98 14.38 -2.61 10.06
C PHE A 98 13.57 -2.65 11.36
N GLY A 99 14.20 -2.52 12.52
CA GLY A 99 13.50 -2.60 13.80
C GLY A 99 12.78 -3.94 14.01
N SER A 100 11.49 -3.88 14.27
CA SER A 100 10.65 -5.09 14.48
C SER A 100 10.08 -5.68 13.19
N TYR A 101 10.25 -5.02 12.04
CA TYR A 101 9.68 -5.43 10.77
C TYR A 101 10.74 -5.38 9.66
N ASN A 102 11.29 -6.56 9.33
CA ASN A 102 12.23 -6.69 8.22
C ASN A 102 11.47 -7.18 6.95
N PRO A 103 11.29 -6.33 5.93
CA PRO A 103 10.60 -6.69 4.70
C PRO A 103 11.27 -7.81 3.92
N TYR A 104 12.59 -8.00 4.08
CA TYR A 104 13.40 -8.98 3.35
C TYR A 104 13.44 -10.35 4.04
N THR A 105 12.75 -10.50 5.16
CA THR A 105 12.48 -11.78 5.85
C THR A 105 10.99 -12.05 5.99
N THR A 106 10.16 -11.04 5.78
CA THR A 106 8.70 -11.15 5.86
C THR A 106 8.14 -11.55 4.51
N LEU A 107 7.51 -12.72 4.47
CA LEU A 107 6.92 -13.24 3.23
C LEU A 107 5.53 -12.65 2.97
N VAL A 108 5.24 -12.39 1.69
CA VAL A 108 3.86 -12.17 1.21
C VAL A 108 3.11 -13.49 1.33
N LYS A 109 2.14 -13.54 2.22
CA LYS A 109 1.33 -14.73 2.48
C LYS A 109 0.02 -14.34 3.18
N GLY A 110 -0.96 -15.20 3.09
CA GLY A 110 -2.24 -15.01 3.78
C GLY A 110 -3.31 -15.87 3.15
N ASP A 111 -4.52 -15.82 3.68
CA ASP A 111 -5.65 -16.50 3.07
C ASP A 111 -5.92 -15.92 1.68
N TRP A 112 -6.31 -16.80 0.76
CA TRP A 112 -6.60 -16.47 -0.63
C TRP A 112 -5.38 -15.97 -1.43
N TYR A 113 -4.16 -16.06 -0.88
CA TYR A 113 -2.92 -15.91 -1.62
C TYR A 113 -2.51 -17.25 -2.20
N PHE A 114 -2.27 -17.28 -3.51
CA PHE A 114 -1.96 -18.51 -4.25
C PHE A 114 -0.65 -18.41 -5.05
N GLY A 115 0.12 -17.36 -4.85
CA GLY A 115 1.37 -17.16 -5.57
C GLY A 115 2.28 -18.38 -5.49
N PRO A 116 2.79 -18.90 -6.62
CA PRO A 116 3.60 -20.11 -6.67
C PRO A 116 5.04 -19.85 -6.24
N PHE A 117 5.46 -18.60 -6.19
CA PHE A 117 6.82 -18.21 -5.85
C PHE A 117 6.89 -17.64 -4.43
N VAL A 118 8.03 -17.83 -3.80
CA VAL A 118 8.34 -17.09 -2.58
C VAL A 118 8.52 -15.62 -2.93
N ARG A 119 7.77 -14.75 -2.24
CA ARG A 119 7.88 -13.30 -2.39
C ARG A 119 7.98 -12.66 -1.01
N HIS A 120 8.92 -11.74 -0.87
CA HIS A 120 9.06 -10.93 0.32
C HIS A 120 8.22 -9.66 0.21
N THR A 121 7.91 -9.05 1.35
CA THR A 121 7.29 -7.70 1.35
C THR A 121 8.31 -6.62 0.98
N GLY A 122 9.59 -6.97 0.92
CA GLY A 122 10.68 -6.16 0.41
C GLY A 122 10.57 -5.85 -1.08
N ALA A 123 11.22 -4.77 -1.49
CA ALA A 123 11.39 -4.37 -2.88
C ALA A 123 12.62 -3.48 -3.04
N VAL A 124 13.24 -3.55 -4.22
CA VAL A 124 14.35 -2.68 -4.64
C VAL A 124 13.86 -1.80 -5.78
N TYR A 125 14.22 -0.53 -5.74
CA TYR A 125 13.81 0.46 -6.75
C TYR A 125 15.05 1.11 -7.37
N LEU A 126 15.05 1.23 -8.69
CA LEU A 126 16.04 1.99 -9.45
C LEU A 126 15.33 3.16 -10.16
N ASN A 127 15.68 4.39 -9.80
CA ASN A 127 15.07 5.59 -10.38
C ASN A 127 13.52 5.53 -10.31
N ASP A 128 13.02 5.20 -9.14
CA ASP A 128 11.59 5.08 -8.79
C ASP A 128 10.85 3.88 -9.40
N ARG A 129 11.49 3.04 -10.21
CA ARG A 129 10.90 1.81 -10.75
C ARG A 129 11.32 0.58 -9.96
N GLN A 130 10.34 -0.26 -9.61
CA GLN A 130 10.56 -1.51 -8.86
C GLN A 130 11.26 -2.57 -9.73
N LEU A 131 12.22 -3.29 -9.14
CA LEU A 131 12.89 -4.45 -9.73
C LEU A 131 12.08 -5.72 -9.40
N TYR A 132 12.22 -6.74 -10.27
CA TYR A 132 11.56 -8.04 -10.11
C TYR A 132 12.32 -8.95 -9.14
N GLU A 133 11.60 -9.50 -8.17
CA GLU A 133 12.15 -10.48 -7.24
C GLU A 133 12.35 -11.83 -7.92
N VAL A 134 13.47 -12.49 -7.63
CA VAL A 134 13.78 -13.85 -8.12
C VAL A 134 14.09 -14.79 -6.96
N GLN A 135 14.18 -16.10 -7.24
CA GLN A 135 14.29 -17.13 -6.21
C GLN A 135 15.73 -17.47 -5.85
N SER A 136 16.69 -17.06 -6.67
CA SER A 136 18.11 -17.35 -6.44
C SER A 136 19.03 -16.27 -7.02
N LEU A 137 20.27 -16.30 -6.59
CA LEU A 137 21.32 -15.41 -7.11
C LEU A 137 21.58 -15.71 -8.60
N GLU A 138 21.52 -16.97 -9.02
CA GLU A 138 21.70 -17.38 -10.41
C GLU A 138 20.65 -16.73 -11.32
N GLU A 139 19.37 -16.75 -10.91
CA GLU A 139 18.30 -16.07 -11.66
C GLU A 139 18.50 -14.55 -11.71
N CYS A 140 19.06 -13.97 -10.64
CA CYS A 140 19.39 -12.55 -10.59
C CYS A 140 20.51 -12.21 -11.60
N ILE A 141 21.54 -13.05 -11.68
CA ILE A 141 22.66 -12.89 -12.62
C ILE A 141 22.17 -13.07 -14.07
N GLU A 142 21.36 -14.09 -14.34
CA GLU A 142 20.81 -14.35 -15.67
C GLU A 142 19.97 -13.18 -16.21
N GLY A 143 19.20 -12.51 -15.37
CA GLY A 143 18.38 -11.37 -15.76
C GLY A 143 17.38 -11.69 -16.88
N LYS A 144 16.78 -12.88 -16.88
CA LYS A 144 15.84 -13.32 -17.92
C LYS A 144 14.57 -12.46 -17.93
N VAL A 145 14.05 -12.21 -19.12
CA VAL A 145 12.76 -11.52 -19.31
C VAL A 145 11.62 -12.36 -18.70
N TYR A 146 10.74 -11.73 -17.94
CA TYR A 146 9.50 -12.30 -17.47
C TYR A 146 8.36 -11.80 -18.37
N ILE A 147 7.96 -12.63 -19.33
CA ILE A 147 7.04 -12.27 -20.41
C ILE A 147 5.59 -12.04 -19.97
N HIS A 148 5.24 -12.42 -18.72
CA HIS A 148 3.89 -12.34 -18.20
C HIS A 148 3.57 -11.01 -17.49
N SER A 149 4.51 -10.10 -17.42
CA SER A 149 4.32 -8.76 -16.86
C SER A 149 3.78 -7.79 -17.91
N TRP A 150 3.16 -6.69 -17.46
CA TRP A 150 2.78 -5.58 -18.35
C TRP A 150 3.99 -4.83 -18.91
N GLU A 151 5.15 -4.94 -18.26
CA GLU A 151 6.40 -4.29 -18.69
C GLU A 151 7.55 -5.32 -18.81
N PRO A 152 7.44 -6.29 -19.73
CA PRO A 152 8.40 -7.40 -19.81
C PRO A 152 9.84 -6.93 -20.10
N GLU A 153 10.04 -5.84 -20.83
CA GLU A 153 11.35 -5.26 -21.11
C GLU A 153 12.06 -4.72 -19.85
N TRP A 154 11.29 -4.28 -18.84
CA TRP A 154 11.83 -3.87 -17.54
C TRP A 154 12.13 -5.06 -16.64
N SER A 155 11.53 -6.19 -16.88
CA SER A 155 11.64 -7.37 -16.03
C SER A 155 13.03 -8.01 -16.00
N VAL A 156 13.97 -7.56 -16.83
CA VAL A 156 15.38 -7.97 -16.78
C VAL A 156 16.12 -7.40 -15.55
N TYR A 157 15.60 -6.32 -14.97
CA TYR A 157 16.10 -5.79 -13.71
C TYR A 157 15.59 -6.66 -12.57
N LYS A 158 16.48 -7.40 -11.93
CA LYS A 158 16.17 -8.41 -10.92
C LYS A 158 16.77 -8.07 -9.58
N TRP A 159 16.17 -8.61 -8.52
CA TRP A 159 16.78 -8.61 -7.21
C TRP A 159 16.51 -9.93 -6.48
N TYR A 160 17.41 -10.27 -5.56
CA TYR A 160 17.35 -11.44 -4.69
C TYR A 160 17.85 -11.05 -3.30
N THR A 161 17.42 -11.74 -2.27
CA THR A 161 17.85 -11.50 -0.89
C THR A 161 18.10 -12.78 -0.12
N GLU A 162 19.04 -12.70 0.80
CA GLU A 162 19.32 -13.74 1.80
C GLU A 162 19.71 -13.11 3.14
N GLN A 163 19.78 -13.91 4.18
CA GLN A 163 20.23 -13.49 5.50
C GLN A 163 21.61 -14.04 5.79
N ASP A 164 22.52 -13.19 6.28
CA ASP A 164 23.85 -13.56 6.72
C ASP A 164 24.08 -13.04 8.17
N GLY A 165 23.76 -13.89 9.14
CA GLY A 165 23.86 -13.54 10.55
C GLY A 165 22.90 -12.39 10.94
N LYS A 166 23.45 -11.19 11.14
CA LYS A 166 22.69 -9.99 11.51
C LYS A 166 22.47 -9.04 10.33
N GLU A 167 22.80 -9.47 9.15
CA GLU A 167 22.69 -8.67 7.95
C GLU A 167 21.66 -9.24 6.97
N THR A 168 20.90 -8.36 6.36
CA THR A 168 20.15 -8.61 5.14
C THR A 168 21.07 -8.32 3.96
N VAL A 169 21.30 -9.32 3.12
CA VAL A 169 22.10 -9.20 1.89
C VAL A 169 21.16 -9.07 0.72
N ILE A 170 21.29 -8.01 -0.05
CA ILE A 170 20.48 -7.74 -1.25
C ILE A 170 21.37 -7.75 -2.47
N TYR A 171 21.07 -8.60 -3.41
CA TYR A 171 21.68 -8.65 -4.73
C TYR A 171 20.72 -8.00 -5.74
N ALA A 172 21.24 -7.16 -6.61
CA ALA A 172 20.43 -6.52 -7.66
C ALA A 172 21.17 -6.42 -8.99
N ASN A 173 20.47 -6.79 -10.04
CA ASN A 173 20.95 -6.69 -11.42
C ASN A 173 20.46 -5.37 -12.03
N PHE A 174 21.36 -4.41 -12.18
CA PHE A 174 21.06 -3.07 -12.67
C PHE A 174 21.27 -2.87 -14.17
N GLN A 175 21.50 -3.95 -14.93
CA GLN A 175 21.60 -3.91 -16.40
C GLN A 175 22.61 -2.88 -16.91
N GLY A 176 23.80 -2.85 -16.29
CA GLY A 176 24.90 -1.94 -16.66
C GLY A 176 24.83 -0.54 -16.06
N LYS A 177 23.80 -0.21 -15.30
CA LYS A 177 23.76 1.04 -14.51
C LYS A 177 24.59 0.89 -13.25
N ASP A 178 25.25 1.99 -12.83
CA ASP A 178 26.06 2.04 -11.61
C ASP A 178 25.19 2.53 -10.44
N PRO A 179 24.82 1.67 -9.47
CA PRO A 179 23.94 2.03 -8.37
C PRO A 179 24.56 3.06 -7.40
N ARG A 180 25.86 3.35 -7.51
CA ARG A 180 26.53 4.37 -6.68
C ARG A 180 26.28 5.80 -7.16
N VAL A 181 25.79 5.96 -8.39
CA VAL A 181 25.45 7.27 -9.00
C VAL A 181 23.98 7.37 -9.39
N GLU A 182 23.28 6.26 -9.50
CA GLU A 182 21.84 6.21 -9.71
C GLU A 182 21.09 6.29 -8.36
N LYS A 183 19.84 6.70 -8.39
CA LYS A 183 18.97 6.66 -7.21
C LYS A 183 18.49 5.24 -6.98
N VAL A 184 19.04 4.56 -5.97
CA VAL A 184 18.61 3.22 -5.55
C VAL A 184 17.98 3.29 -4.18
N GLU A 185 16.77 2.75 -4.04
CA GLU A 185 16.01 2.73 -2.79
C GLU A 185 15.54 1.32 -2.47
N ILE A 186 15.33 1.06 -1.20
CA ILE A 186 14.71 -0.15 -0.68
C ILE A 186 13.55 0.21 0.25
N ASN A 187 12.45 -0.50 0.20
CA ASN A 187 11.38 -0.27 1.18
C ASN A 187 11.74 -0.87 2.55
N VAL A 188 11.46 -0.12 3.60
CA VAL A 188 11.78 -0.51 4.97
C VAL A 188 10.59 -0.35 5.92
N ARG A 189 9.51 0.34 5.48
CA ARG A 189 8.33 0.64 6.30
C ARG A 189 7.11 -0.09 5.75
N ARG A 190 6.37 -0.68 6.66
CA ARG A 190 5.13 -1.40 6.34
C ARG A 190 4.03 -0.49 5.79
N ASN A 191 3.91 0.70 6.38
CA ASN A 191 2.91 1.72 6.01
C ASN A 191 3.58 3.09 5.89
N CYS A 192 2.93 4.02 5.17
CA CYS A 192 3.35 5.42 5.10
C CYS A 192 2.46 6.32 5.97
N PHE A 193 1.14 6.16 5.89
CA PHE A 193 0.18 7.00 6.62
C PHE A 193 -1.02 6.18 7.09
N MET A 194 -1.00 5.69 8.31
CA MET A 194 -2.06 4.81 8.82
C MET A 194 -2.12 4.85 10.35
N PRO A 195 -3.26 5.11 10.98
CA PRO A 195 -3.35 5.12 12.44
C PRO A 195 -3.15 3.71 13.00
N SER A 196 -2.40 3.59 14.07
CA SER A 196 -2.24 2.35 14.82
C SER A 196 -3.44 2.02 15.72
N GLU A 197 -4.31 3.00 15.95
CA GLU A 197 -5.48 2.89 16.81
C GLU A 197 -6.78 2.98 16.01
N ASN A 198 -7.85 2.37 16.54
CA ASN A 198 -9.20 2.48 16.01
C ASN A 198 -9.80 3.87 16.28
N HIS A 199 -10.78 4.24 15.45
CA HIS A 199 -11.60 5.44 15.63
C HIS A 199 -10.84 6.78 15.56
N ILE A 200 -9.72 6.82 14.88
CA ILE A 200 -9.08 8.08 14.48
C ILE A 200 -9.88 8.66 13.31
N ASN A 201 -11.00 9.27 13.64
CA ASN A 201 -12.04 9.68 12.70
C ASN A 201 -11.74 11.02 12.04
N TYR A 202 -12.41 11.28 10.90
CA TYR A 202 -12.48 12.60 10.23
C TYR A 202 -11.13 13.23 9.95
N ILE A 203 -10.21 12.44 9.45
CA ILE A 203 -8.93 12.91 8.89
C ILE A 203 -9.12 13.24 7.41
N THR A 204 -8.43 14.27 6.94
CA THR A 204 -8.26 14.56 5.51
C THR A 204 -6.77 14.51 5.16
N VAL A 205 -6.43 13.80 4.09
CA VAL A 205 -5.07 13.75 3.53
C VAL A 205 -5.15 14.25 2.10
N SER A 206 -4.48 15.34 1.79
CA SER A 206 -4.64 16.06 0.51
C SER A 206 -3.31 16.47 -0.12
N GLY A 207 -3.15 16.13 -1.40
CA GLY A 207 -2.07 16.63 -2.25
C GLY A 207 -0.70 16.02 -2.05
N PHE A 208 -0.59 14.84 -1.45
CA PHE A 208 0.69 14.13 -1.22
C PHE A 208 1.03 13.14 -2.34
N ASN A 209 2.34 12.94 -2.55
CA ASN A 209 2.84 11.73 -3.20
C ASN A 209 3.21 10.73 -2.11
N ILE A 210 2.58 9.54 -2.12
CA ILE A 210 2.76 8.50 -1.10
C ILE A 210 3.19 7.22 -1.81
N ASN A 211 4.36 6.67 -1.44
CA ASN A 211 4.92 5.58 -2.21
C ASN A 211 5.82 4.60 -1.45
N LYS A 212 6.08 3.45 -2.09
CA LYS A 212 7.13 2.46 -1.75
C LYS A 212 7.00 1.85 -0.36
N ALA A 213 5.77 1.49 0.05
CA ALA A 213 5.56 0.78 1.30
C ALA A 213 5.69 -0.74 1.15
N ALA A 214 6.23 -1.38 2.19
CA ALA A 214 6.37 -2.83 2.32
C ALA A 214 5.11 -3.45 2.94
N THR A 215 3.95 -3.18 2.34
CA THR A 215 2.66 -3.68 2.85
C THR A 215 2.57 -5.19 2.77
N THR A 216 1.81 -5.78 3.69
CA THR A 216 1.53 -7.22 3.68
C THR A 216 0.30 -7.53 2.81
N TRP A 217 0.12 -8.80 2.44
CA TRP A 217 -1.11 -9.25 1.81
C TRP A 217 -2.33 -8.88 2.66
N ALA A 218 -3.36 -8.39 2.02
CA ALA A 218 -4.59 -7.93 2.66
C ALA A 218 -5.73 -8.92 2.38
N PRO A 219 -5.86 -10.01 3.15
CA PRO A 219 -6.93 -10.99 2.96
C PRO A 219 -8.25 -10.48 3.54
N PRO A 220 -9.41 -10.97 3.06
CA PRO A 220 -10.72 -10.51 3.53
C PRO A 220 -11.03 -10.97 4.95
N ALA A 221 -10.40 -12.06 5.39
CA ALA A 221 -10.66 -12.67 6.69
C ALA A 221 -9.92 -12.03 7.85
N ALA A 222 -8.97 -11.14 7.59
CA ALA A 222 -8.09 -10.57 8.60
C ALA A 222 -7.92 -9.05 8.44
N TYR A 223 -7.16 -8.45 9.32
CA TYR A 223 -6.77 -7.06 9.22
C TYR A 223 -6.10 -6.77 7.87
N GLN A 224 -6.54 -5.71 7.21
CA GLN A 224 -6.06 -5.34 5.89
C GLN A 224 -5.14 -4.13 5.97
N ASP A 225 -3.88 -4.33 5.62
CA ASP A 225 -2.93 -3.24 5.46
C ASP A 225 -3.12 -2.48 4.15
N GLY A 226 -2.80 -1.19 4.20
CA GLY A 226 -2.56 -0.36 3.04
C GLY A 226 -1.36 0.54 3.28
N MET A 227 -0.83 1.12 2.24
CA MET A 227 0.18 2.16 2.37
C MET A 227 -0.38 3.39 3.09
N ILE A 228 -1.64 3.72 2.82
CA ILE A 228 -2.44 4.73 3.50
C ILE A 228 -3.84 4.20 3.78
N GLY A 229 -4.47 4.65 4.87
CA GLY A 229 -5.88 4.38 5.13
C GLY A 229 -6.33 4.66 6.56
N PRO A 230 -7.66 4.58 6.80
CA PRO A 230 -8.27 4.90 8.08
C PRO A 230 -8.09 3.84 9.17
N HIS A 231 -7.61 2.62 8.85
CA HIS A 231 -7.66 1.46 9.72
C HIS A 231 -9.11 1.06 10.04
N TRP A 232 -9.67 1.50 11.16
CA TRP A 232 -11.04 1.26 11.59
C TRP A 232 -11.64 2.55 12.13
N ALA A 233 -12.20 3.36 11.24
CA ALA A 233 -12.60 4.71 11.55
C ALA A 233 -13.76 5.18 10.67
N LYS A 234 -14.19 6.42 10.87
CA LYS A 234 -15.25 7.09 10.14
C LYS A 234 -14.77 8.33 9.41
N GLY A 235 -15.32 8.53 8.21
CA GLY A 235 -15.34 9.82 7.54
C GLY A 235 -13.98 10.36 7.08
N TRP A 236 -13.02 9.52 6.70
CA TRP A 236 -11.76 9.97 6.10
C TRP A 236 -11.99 10.53 4.70
N ILE A 237 -11.14 11.47 4.31
CA ILE A 237 -11.01 11.99 2.94
C ILE A 237 -9.56 11.81 2.51
N ILE A 238 -9.35 11.11 1.40
CA ILE A 238 -8.07 10.99 0.72
C ILE A 238 -8.27 11.59 -0.66
N GLU A 239 -7.58 12.67 -0.95
CA GLU A 239 -7.84 13.43 -2.18
C GLU A 239 -6.59 14.06 -2.79
N ASP A 240 -6.62 14.22 -4.11
CA ASP A 240 -5.58 14.91 -4.87
C ASP A 240 -4.17 14.31 -4.67
N CYS A 241 -4.09 13.02 -4.30
CA CYS A 241 -2.86 12.31 -3.99
C CYS A 241 -2.39 11.43 -5.15
N GLU A 242 -1.07 11.25 -5.25
CA GLU A 242 -0.47 10.17 -6.02
C GLU A 242 -0.08 9.04 -5.06
N ILE A 243 -0.50 7.81 -5.36
CA ILE A 243 -0.30 6.64 -4.49
C ILE A 243 0.25 5.50 -5.34
N SER A 244 1.51 5.10 -5.10
CA SER A 244 2.19 4.19 -5.99
C SER A 244 3.22 3.28 -5.32
N ASN A 245 3.55 2.18 -6.00
CA ASN A 245 4.62 1.26 -5.59
C ASN A 245 4.41 0.65 -4.18
N SER A 246 3.18 0.34 -3.82
CA SER A 246 2.91 -0.49 -2.65
C SER A 246 3.18 -1.97 -2.98
N LYS A 247 3.88 -2.70 -2.11
CA LYS A 247 4.13 -4.13 -2.35
C LYS A 247 2.82 -4.94 -2.45
N CYS A 248 1.80 -4.57 -1.70
CA CYS A 248 0.47 -5.15 -1.81
C CYS A 248 -0.55 -4.05 -2.11
N SER A 249 -1.22 -3.49 -1.10
CA SER A 249 -2.34 -2.58 -1.31
C SER A 249 -1.95 -1.11 -1.16
N GLY A 250 -2.45 -0.25 -2.06
CA GLY A 250 -2.24 1.20 -1.99
C GLY A 250 -3.05 1.81 -0.86
N ILE A 251 -4.37 1.87 -0.98
CA ILE A 251 -5.29 2.37 0.05
C ILE A 251 -6.02 1.21 0.71
N SER A 252 -6.08 1.18 2.04
CA SER A 252 -6.98 0.29 2.77
C SER A 252 -8.09 1.11 3.44
N LEU A 253 -9.35 0.81 3.13
CA LEU A 253 -10.51 1.38 3.84
C LEU A 253 -10.82 0.66 5.14
N GLY A 254 -10.04 -0.37 5.45
CA GLY A 254 -9.92 -0.96 6.76
C GLY A 254 -10.80 -2.15 7.08
N LYS A 255 -10.36 -2.79 8.13
CA LYS A 255 -11.03 -3.78 8.96
C LYS A 255 -10.47 -3.62 10.37
N TYR A 256 -11.27 -3.84 11.38
CA TYR A 256 -10.79 -3.89 12.76
C TYR A 256 -9.80 -5.05 12.95
N TYR A 257 -8.85 -4.88 13.88
CA TYR A 257 -7.98 -5.96 14.31
C TYR A 257 -8.67 -6.82 15.37
N ASP A 258 -8.63 -8.14 15.20
CA ASP A 258 -9.17 -9.10 16.14
C ASP A 258 -8.21 -10.29 16.31
N ALA A 259 -7.43 -10.27 17.38
CA ALA A 259 -6.44 -11.29 17.68
C ALA A 259 -7.01 -12.71 17.80
N GLU A 260 -8.32 -12.85 18.10
CA GLU A 260 -8.99 -14.15 18.18
C GLU A 260 -9.45 -14.68 16.81
N ASN A 261 -9.51 -13.82 15.79
CA ASN A 261 -9.98 -14.20 14.47
C ASN A 261 -8.96 -13.97 13.34
N ASP A 262 -8.02 -13.04 13.51
CA ASP A 262 -7.05 -12.67 12.48
C ASP A 262 -5.85 -13.65 12.45
N HIS A 263 -6.09 -14.88 12.00
CA HIS A 263 -5.10 -15.96 12.01
C HIS A 263 -4.32 -16.15 10.71
N TYR A 264 -4.45 -15.27 9.75
CA TYR A 264 -3.93 -15.48 8.40
C TYR A 264 -2.41 -15.69 8.32
N PHE A 265 -1.64 -15.15 9.26
CA PHE A 265 -0.19 -15.38 9.28
C PHE A 265 0.20 -16.71 9.89
N THR A 266 -0.63 -17.26 10.77
CA THR A 266 -0.17 -18.30 11.67
C THR A 266 -0.83 -19.64 11.46
N ASN A 267 -2.12 -19.71 11.12
CA ASN A 267 -2.79 -20.96 11.33
C ASN A 267 -4.08 -21.18 10.54
N LYS A 268 -3.95 -21.47 9.26
CA LYS A 268 -5.07 -21.93 8.40
C LYS A 268 -5.79 -23.16 8.94
N HIS A 269 -5.21 -23.85 9.92
CA HIS A 269 -5.74 -25.12 10.44
C HIS A 269 -6.75 -24.93 11.58
N VAL A 270 -6.85 -23.76 12.17
CA VAL A 270 -7.82 -23.49 13.25
C VAL A 270 -9.22 -23.30 12.67
N LYS A 271 -9.33 -22.50 11.60
CA LYS A 271 -10.57 -22.25 10.85
C LYS A 271 -10.27 -22.13 9.38
N SER A 272 -11.26 -22.41 8.52
CA SER A 272 -11.14 -22.06 7.11
C SER A 272 -11.21 -20.54 6.92
N ALA A 273 -10.63 -20.03 5.84
CA ALA A 273 -10.71 -18.60 5.48
C ALA A 273 -12.17 -18.11 5.43
N THR A 274 -13.04 -18.90 4.81
CA THR A 274 -14.49 -18.63 4.74
C THR A 274 -15.15 -18.55 6.11
N GLN A 275 -14.74 -19.38 7.06
CA GLN A 275 -15.27 -19.30 8.44
C GLN A 275 -14.78 -18.05 9.16
N MET A 276 -13.49 -17.73 9.03
CA MET A 276 -12.93 -16.48 9.62
C MET A 276 -13.63 -15.25 9.07
N GLU A 277 -13.95 -15.25 7.78
CA GLU A 277 -14.66 -14.17 7.11
C GLU A 277 -16.08 -13.98 7.69
N ARG A 278 -16.85 -15.05 7.83
CA ARG A 278 -18.16 -15.00 8.48
C ARG A 278 -18.10 -14.58 9.94
N ASP A 279 -17.14 -15.12 10.67
CA ASP A 279 -16.91 -14.74 12.06
C ASP A 279 -16.59 -13.25 12.19
N ALA A 280 -15.80 -12.68 11.26
CA ALA A 280 -15.51 -11.25 11.23
C ALA A 280 -16.79 -10.40 11.12
N VAL A 281 -17.75 -10.79 10.27
CA VAL A 281 -19.03 -10.10 10.14
C VAL A 281 -19.84 -10.21 11.43
N CYS A 282 -19.98 -11.42 11.96
CA CYS A 282 -20.73 -11.64 13.20
C CYS A 282 -20.15 -10.87 14.40
N ARG A 283 -18.82 -10.73 14.45
CA ARG A 283 -18.11 -10.01 15.51
C ARG A 283 -18.04 -8.50 15.28
N GLY A 284 -18.34 -8.04 14.07
CA GLY A 284 -18.25 -6.62 13.69
C GLY A 284 -19.02 -5.68 14.62
N GLN A 285 -20.18 -6.08 15.10
CA GLN A 285 -20.96 -5.28 16.04
C GLN A 285 -20.22 -5.03 17.37
N TYR A 286 -19.48 -6.01 17.87
CA TYR A 286 -18.66 -5.84 19.09
C TYR A 286 -17.50 -4.87 18.88
N HIS A 287 -17.10 -4.66 17.61
CA HIS A 287 -16.08 -3.71 17.21
C HIS A 287 -16.68 -2.39 16.69
N GLY A 288 -17.94 -2.11 17.01
CA GLY A 288 -18.60 -0.85 16.70
C GLY A 288 -18.94 -0.68 15.21
N TRP A 289 -19.25 -1.76 14.49
CA TRP A 289 -19.65 -1.68 13.09
C TRP A 289 -21.08 -1.17 12.94
N THR A 290 -21.22 0.14 12.94
CA THR A 290 -22.49 0.85 12.71
C THR A 290 -22.28 2.02 11.76
N LYS A 291 -23.36 2.53 11.17
CA LYS A 291 -23.30 3.66 10.24
C LYS A 291 -22.80 4.95 10.92
N GLU A 292 -23.00 5.06 12.21
CA GLU A 292 -22.61 6.23 13.02
C GLU A 292 -21.12 6.25 13.33
N THR A 293 -20.47 5.08 13.35
CA THR A 293 -19.10 4.92 13.88
C THR A 293 -18.06 4.57 12.83
N ILE A 294 -18.44 3.88 11.74
CA ILE A 294 -17.49 3.35 10.74
C ILE A 294 -17.92 3.74 9.32
N GLY A 295 -16.92 3.84 8.44
CA GLY A 295 -17.15 4.05 7.01
C GLY A 295 -17.44 5.49 6.62
N GLY A 296 -18.09 5.67 5.47
CA GLY A 296 -18.39 7.00 4.95
C GLY A 296 -17.12 7.75 4.51
N HIS A 297 -16.13 7.02 4.01
CA HIS A 297 -14.89 7.59 3.49
C HIS A 297 -15.08 8.17 2.09
N ILE A 298 -14.23 9.10 1.72
CA ILE A 298 -14.16 9.66 0.37
C ILE A 298 -12.74 9.47 -0.14
N VAL A 299 -12.61 8.80 -1.30
CA VAL A 299 -11.36 8.73 -2.05
C VAL A 299 -11.61 9.36 -3.40
N ARG A 300 -10.95 10.48 -3.69
CA ARG A 300 -11.22 11.23 -4.92
C ARG A 300 -10.03 11.95 -5.51
N ARG A 301 -10.04 12.05 -6.84
CA ARG A 301 -9.02 12.75 -7.64
C ARG A 301 -7.60 12.28 -7.32
N CYS A 302 -7.48 10.99 -7.00
CA CYS A 302 -6.20 10.36 -6.76
C CYS A 302 -5.70 9.64 -8.01
N HIS A 303 -4.38 9.61 -8.18
CA HIS A 303 -3.68 8.80 -9.16
C HIS A 303 -3.08 7.59 -8.42
N ILE A 304 -3.62 6.39 -8.68
CA ILE A 304 -3.27 5.17 -7.94
C ILE A 304 -2.73 4.14 -8.92
N HIS A 305 -1.47 3.72 -8.74
CA HIS A 305 -0.83 2.84 -9.71
C HIS A 305 0.33 2.01 -9.13
N HIS A 306 0.71 0.96 -9.84
CA HIS A 306 1.85 0.08 -9.49
C HIS A 306 1.77 -0.42 -8.04
N CYS A 307 0.58 -0.83 -7.62
CA CYS A 307 0.34 -1.56 -6.38
C CYS A 307 0.09 -3.03 -6.73
N GLU A 308 0.83 -3.96 -6.11
CA GLU A 308 0.89 -5.33 -6.64
C GLU A 308 -0.27 -6.23 -6.16
N GLN A 309 -1.11 -5.78 -5.25
CA GLN A 309 -2.35 -6.48 -4.90
C GLN A 309 -3.57 -5.67 -5.30
N THR A 310 -3.78 -4.51 -4.71
CA THR A 310 -4.94 -3.66 -5.00
C THR A 310 -4.58 -2.18 -5.03
N GLY A 311 -5.30 -1.41 -5.85
CA GLY A 311 -5.28 0.03 -5.71
C GLY A 311 -5.99 0.46 -4.42
N ILE A 312 -7.21 -0.04 -4.21
CA ILE A 312 -8.03 0.22 -3.01
C ILE A 312 -8.60 -1.10 -2.51
N VAL A 313 -8.35 -1.44 -1.25
CA VAL A 313 -8.94 -2.61 -0.58
C VAL A 313 -9.84 -2.16 0.57
N GLY A 314 -10.85 -2.95 0.91
CA GLY A 314 -11.69 -2.70 2.09
C GLY A 314 -12.45 -3.94 2.51
N ARG A 315 -12.51 -4.14 3.83
CA ARG A 315 -13.35 -5.15 4.45
C ARG A 315 -14.13 -4.50 5.57
N MET A 316 -15.44 -4.40 5.42
CA MET A 316 -16.35 -3.79 6.40
C MET A 316 -16.11 -2.29 6.65
N GLY A 317 -14.86 -1.81 6.70
CA GLY A 317 -14.54 -0.39 6.89
C GLY A 317 -14.93 0.49 5.70
N GLY A 318 -15.00 -0.08 4.49
CA GLY A 318 -15.38 0.62 3.26
C GLY A 318 -16.87 0.97 3.11
N VAL A 319 -17.74 0.57 4.04
CA VAL A 319 -19.20 0.83 3.97
C VAL A 319 -19.52 2.32 3.84
N PHE A 320 -20.58 2.64 3.09
CA PHE A 320 -21.10 4.00 2.89
C PHE A 320 -20.13 5.00 2.24
N SER A 321 -19.07 4.50 1.62
CA SER A 321 -17.99 5.33 1.07
C SER A 321 -18.26 5.77 -0.35
N VAL A 322 -17.56 6.83 -0.78
CA VAL A 322 -17.59 7.35 -2.16
C VAL A 322 -16.17 7.27 -2.73
N ILE A 323 -16.03 6.61 -3.86
CA ILE A 323 -14.77 6.48 -4.60
C ILE A 323 -15.02 7.10 -5.98
N GLU A 324 -14.45 8.29 -6.23
CA GLU A 324 -14.81 9.05 -7.42
C GLU A 324 -13.66 9.84 -8.03
N ASP A 325 -13.74 10.04 -9.35
CA ASP A 325 -12.80 10.87 -10.10
C ASP A 325 -11.32 10.42 -9.96
N ASN A 326 -11.07 9.13 -9.70
CA ASN A 326 -9.72 8.59 -9.58
C ASN A 326 -9.22 8.00 -10.89
N HIS A 327 -7.91 8.01 -11.08
CA HIS A 327 -7.22 7.27 -12.13
C HIS A 327 -6.48 6.09 -11.49
N ILE A 328 -6.90 4.87 -11.81
CA ILE A 328 -6.39 3.63 -11.20
C ILE A 328 -5.87 2.73 -12.32
N HIS A 329 -4.57 2.42 -12.29
CA HIS A 329 -3.97 1.63 -13.36
C HIS A 329 -2.73 0.86 -12.94
N HIS A 330 -2.31 -0.11 -13.77
CA HIS A 330 -1.14 -0.95 -13.54
C HIS A 330 -1.16 -1.58 -12.13
N ILE A 331 -2.33 -2.13 -11.76
CA ILE A 331 -2.47 -2.88 -10.52
C ILE A 331 -2.15 -4.35 -10.79
N ASN A 332 -1.26 -4.91 -9.96
CA ASN A 332 -0.59 -6.18 -10.21
C ASN A 332 0.23 -6.14 -11.52
N ASN A 333 0.95 -5.05 -11.71
CA ASN A 333 1.70 -4.77 -12.94
C ASN A 333 2.78 -5.81 -13.22
N MET A 334 3.49 -6.23 -12.19
CA MET A 334 4.61 -7.16 -12.30
C MET A 334 4.15 -8.62 -12.40
N GLN A 335 2.89 -8.91 -12.05
CA GLN A 335 2.35 -10.28 -11.99
C GLN A 335 3.18 -11.21 -11.08
N GLU A 336 3.78 -10.66 -10.04
CA GLU A 336 4.54 -11.41 -9.04
C GLU A 336 3.64 -11.99 -7.95
N LEU A 337 2.49 -11.36 -7.70
CA LEU A 337 1.51 -11.81 -6.72
C LEU A 337 0.30 -12.42 -7.42
N ALA A 338 -0.25 -13.45 -6.82
CA ALA A 338 -1.45 -14.11 -7.32
C ALA A 338 -2.38 -14.50 -6.17
N GLY A 339 -3.65 -14.30 -6.35
CA GLY A 339 -4.64 -14.63 -5.34
C GLY A 339 -6.03 -14.13 -5.70
N ALA A 340 -6.99 -14.47 -4.86
CA ALA A 340 -8.37 -14.07 -5.02
C ALA A 340 -8.65 -12.63 -4.56
N GLU A 341 -7.62 -11.85 -4.26
CA GLU A 341 -7.77 -10.50 -3.70
C GLU A 341 -7.06 -9.42 -4.56
N VAL A 342 -6.95 -9.65 -5.87
CA VAL A 342 -6.24 -8.74 -6.79
C VAL A 342 -7.24 -7.97 -7.64
N ALA A 343 -7.27 -6.64 -7.52
CA ALA A 343 -8.09 -5.76 -8.37
C ALA A 343 -7.70 -4.28 -8.24
N GLY A 344 -8.13 -3.43 -9.16
CA GLY A 344 -8.07 -1.98 -9.01
C GLY A 344 -8.78 -1.53 -7.74
N ILE A 345 -10.01 -1.99 -7.52
CA ILE A 345 -10.76 -1.87 -6.25
C ILE A 345 -11.26 -3.25 -5.84
N LYS A 346 -10.93 -3.68 -4.63
CA LYS A 346 -11.43 -4.93 -4.03
C LYS A 346 -12.13 -4.64 -2.71
N LEU A 347 -13.45 -4.85 -2.68
CA LEU A 347 -14.26 -4.62 -1.49
C LEU A 347 -15.05 -5.85 -1.08
N HIS A 348 -14.99 -6.18 0.20
CA HIS A 348 -15.96 -7.03 0.88
C HIS A 348 -16.89 -6.16 1.74
N ALA A 349 -18.14 -6.56 1.89
CA ALA A 349 -19.18 -5.76 2.52
C ALA A 349 -19.29 -4.35 1.90
N ALA A 350 -19.33 -4.28 0.57
CA ALA A 350 -19.58 -3.04 -0.14
C ALA A 350 -21.05 -2.63 0.04
N ILE A 351 -21.38 -2.03 1.22
CA ILE A 351 -22.73 -1.66 1.57
C ILE A 351 -22.92 -0.16 1.32
N ASP A 352 -23.88 0.20 0.47
CA ASP A 352 -24.19 1.58 0.08
C ASP A 352 -22.95 2.38 -0.37
N VAL A 353 -22.03 1.74 -1.10
CA VAL A 353 -20.83 2.37 -1.66
C VAL A 353 -21.16 2.96 -3.02
N THR A 354 -20.62 4.12 -3.33
CA THR A 354 -20.69 4.73 -4.66
C THR A 354 -19.31 4.76 -5.30
N ILE A 355 -19.18 4.11 -6.47
CA ILE A 355 -17.95 4.10 -7.28
C ILE A 355 -18.29 4.75 -8.62
N ARG A 356 -17.80 5.98 -8.86
CA ARG A 356 -18.20 6.76 -10.03
C ARG A 356 -17.10 7.62 -10.62
N ARG A 357 -17.15 7.79 -11.94
CA ARG A 357 -16.25 8.65 -12.72
C ARG A 357 -14.77 8.33 -12.50
N ASN A 358 -14.47 7.07 -12.24
CA ASN A 358 -13.08 6.61 -12.17
C ASN A 358 -12.65 6.07 -13.55
N HIS A 359 -11.36 6.12 -13.80
CA HIS A 359 -10.72 5.55 -14.96
C HIS A 359 -9.84 4.38 -14.54
N PHE A 360 -10.13 3.18 -15.07
CA PHE A 360 -9.41 1.94 -14.81
C PHE A 360 -8.78 1.40 -16.07
N HIS A 361 -7.48 1.11 -16.05
CA HIS A 361 -6.84 0.38 -17.14
C HIS A 361 -5.59 -0.39 -16.67
N HIS A 362 -5.22 -1.43 -17.40
CA HIS A 362 -4.07 -2.26 -17.09
C HIS A 362 -4.08 -2.79 -15.64
N CYS A 363 -5.27 -3.02 -15.11
CA CYS A 363 -5.46 -3.77 -13.89
C CYS A 363 -5.75 -5.23 -14.27
N THR A 364 -5.26 -6.19 -13.48
CA THR A 364 -5.63 -7.60 -13.71
C THR A 364 -7.15 -7.77 -13.65
N MET A 365 -7.79 -7.01 -12.77
CA MET A 365 -9.23 -6.85 -12.66
C MET A 365 -9.56 -5.40 -12.27
N GLY A 366 -10.62 -4.82 -12.81
CA GLY A 366 -11.00 -3.43 -12.51
C GLY A 366 -11.59 -3.27 -11.12
N ILE A 367 -12.85 -3.67 -10.93
CA ILE A 367 -13.57 -3.61 -9.64
C ILE A 367 -14.04 -5.02 -9.27
N TRP A 368 -13.82 -5.39 -8.02
CA TRP A 368 -14.35 -6.62 -7.44
C TRP A 368 -15.12 -6.31 -6.15
N CYS A 369 -16.46 -6.42 -6.21
CA CYS A 369 -17.34 -6.34 -5.04
C CYS A 369 -17.72 -7.76 -4.64
N ASP A 370 -17.04 -8.28 -3.63
CA ASP A 370 -17.21 -9.64 -3.13
C ASP A 370 -18.31 -9.72 -2.04
N TRP A 371 -18.22 -10.67 -1.14
CA TRP A 371 -19.23 -11.00 -0.15
C TRP A 371 -19.87 -9.79 0.53
N GLU A 372 -21.17 -9.88 0.82
CA GLU A 372 -22.04 -8.89 1.48
C GLU A 372 -22.16 -7.56 0.71
N ALA A 373 -21.88 -7.52 -0.59
CA ALA A 373 -22.16 -6.34 -1.40
C ALA A 373 -23.67 -6.09 -1.51
N GLN A 374 -24.13 -4.89 -1.14
CA GLN A 374 -25.51 -4.49 -1.27
C GLN A 374 -25.69 -2.97 -1.37
N GLY A 375 -26.63 -2.51 -2.17
CA GLY A 375 -26.87 -1.07 -2.36
C GLY A 375 -25.73 -0.32 -3.06
N THR A 376 -24.67 -0.99 -3.45
CA THR A 376 -23.51 -0.38 -4.12
C THR A 376 -23.87 0.05 -5.53
N ARG A 377 -23.46 1.25 -5.88
CA ARG A 377 -23.67 1.83 -7.19
C ARG A 377 -22.35 2.07 -7.92
N ILE A 378 -22.16 1.37 -9.04
CA ILE A 378 -21.02 1.57 -9.97
C ILE A 378 -21.57 2.29 -11.22
N THR A 379 -21.08 3.50 -11.50
CA THR A 379 -21.64 4.32 -12.58
C THR A 379 -20.63 5.30 -13.16
N GLN A 380 -20.74 5.59 -14.46
CA GLN A 380 -19.92 6.59 -15.16
C GLN A 380 -18.41 6.33 -15.10
N ASN A 381 -17.97 5.10 -14.87
CA ASN A 381 -16.56 4.74 -14.89
C ASN A 381 -16.14 4.39 -16.32
N LEU A 382 -14.86 4.63 -16.61
CA LEU A 382 -14.22 4.21 -17.85
C LEU A 382 -13.31 3.01 -17.55
N PHE A 383 -13.45 1.96 -18.33
CA PHE A 383 -12.64 0.75 -18.23
C PHE A 383 -12.05 0.41 -19.60
N HIS A 384 -10.78 0.05 -19.65
CA HIS A 384 -10.15 -0.58 -20.80
C HIS A 384 -8.91 -1.36 -20.39
N ASP A 385 -8.54 -2.36 -21.15
CA ASP A 385 -7.32 -3.16 -20.98
C ASP A 385 -7.15 -3.76 -19.56
N ASN A 386 -8.27 -4.06 -18.87
CA ASN A 386 -8.26 -4.72 -17.57
C ASN A 386 -8.29 -6.24 -17.75
N HIS A 387 -7.14 -6.84 -17.87
CA HIS A 387 -6.94 -8.27 -18.02
C HIS A 387 -5.54 -8.66 -17.59
N ALA A 388 -5.26 -9.95 -17.51
CA ALA A 388 -3.90 -10.44 -17.38
C ALA A 388 -3.12 -10.14 -18.68
N PRO A 389 -1.85 -9.71 -18.61
CA PRO A 389 -1.07 -9.34 -19.81
C PRO A 389 -0.77 -10.53 -20.73
N SER A 390 -0.93 -11.77 -20.28
CA SER A 390 -0.71 -12.98 -21.06
C SER A 390 -1.76 -14.04 -20.70
N GLU A 391 -2.27 -14.76 -21.69
CA GLU A 391 -3.21 -15.88 -21.50
C GLU A 391 -2.58 -17.08 -20.78
N ASP A 392 -1.26 -17.24 -20.90
CA ASP A 392 -0.49 -18.35 -20.32
C ASP A 392 -0.03 -18.10 -18.88
N ILE A 393 -0.57 -17.10 -18.19
CA ILE A 393 -0.19 -16.81 -16.81
C ILE A 393 -0.69 -17.93 -15.90
N PRO A 394 0.21 -18.73 -15.30
CA PRO A 394 -0.18 -19.80 -14.37
C PRO A 394 -0.87 -19.26 -13.12
N LEU A 395 -0.84 -17.94 -12.95
CA LEU A 395 -1.24 -17.21 -11.76
C LEU A 395 -2.64 -16.63 -11.86
N VAL A 396 -3.28 -16.64 -13.02
CA VAL A 396 -4.68 -16.27 -13.14
C VAL A 396 -5.51 -17.41 -12.55
N GLN A 397 -5.89 -17.22 -11.35
CA GLN A 397 -6.44 -18.25 -10.49
C GLN A 397 -7.86 -18.58 -10.88
N GLY A 398 -8.05 -19.77 -11.41
CA GLY A 398 -9.38 -20.34 -11.57
C GLY A 398 -10.38 -19.52 -12.38
N GLY A 399 -9.94 -18.70 -13.30
CA GLY A 399 -10.81 -17.83 -14.10
C GLY A 399 -11.21 -16.53 -13.41
N MET A 400 -10.66 -16.23 -12.24
CA MET A 400 -10.88 -14.98 -11.53
C MET A 400 -9.87 -13.95 -11.98
N GLY A 401 -10.09 -13.33 -13.07
CA GLY A 401 -9.24 -12.29 -13.64
C GLY A 401 -9.77 -11.86 -15.00
N SER A 402 -9.19 -10.82 -15.56
CA SER A 402 -9.55 -10.36 -16.91
C SER A 402 -11.00 -9.92 -17.04
N CYS A 403 -11.46 -9.08 -16.11
CA CYS A 403 -12.77 -8.43 -16.24
C CYS A 403 -12.77 -7.02 -15.61
N ASP A 404 -13.67 -6.19 -16.09
CA ASP A 404 -13.82 -4.82 -15.60
C ASP A 404 -14.55 -4.76 -14.27
N ILE A 405 -15.57 -5.58 -14.10
CA ILE A 405 -16.39 -5.63 -12.87
C ILE A 405 -16.73 -7.09 -12.56
N PHE A 406 -16.48 -7.50 -11.33
CA PHE A 406 -16.80 -8.82 -10.81
C PHE A 406 -17.62 -8.72 -9.52
#